data_91661bee88cedfe528848011f7831ac3
#
_entry.id   91661bee88cedfe528848011f7831ac3
#
_cell.length_a   1.000
_cell.length_b   1.000
_cell.length_c   1.000
_cell.angle_alpha   90.00
_cell.angle_beta   90.00
_cell.angle_gamma   90.00
#
_symmetry.space_group_name_H-M   'P 1'
#
loop_
_entity.id
_entity.type
_entity.pdbx_description
1 polymer ?
#
loop_
_entity_poly.entity_id
_entity_poly.type
_entity_poly.pdbx_seq_one_letter_code
_entity_poly.pdbx_strand_id
1 'polypeptide(L)'
;MAGMLAWAIRYTLFAYGNAGDLTFMLIIGIILHGICYDFFFVSGQIYTDAKAGPKYKSAAQGLITLATYGIGMLIGFEVAGLVKDAYTTTSVVNNVSTAVSNWKMIWLIPSGIAFVVFLLFAISFH
;
A
#
# COMPACT_ATOMS: atom_id res chain seq x y z
N MET A 1 -11.28 0.82 -8.64
CA MET A 1 -11.03 -0.60 -9.01
C MET A 1 -9.61 -0.81 -9.51
N ALA A 2 -9.19 -0.27 -10.68
CA ALA A 2 -7.86 -0.49 -11.25
C ALA A 2 -6.70 -0.16 -10.29
N GLY A 3 -6.74 0.96 -9.58
CA GLY A 3 -5.71 1.34 -8.62
C GLY A 3 -5.54 0.35 -7.46
N MET A 4 -6.63 -0.19 -6.91
CA MET A 4 -6.58 -1.18 -5.82
C MET A 4 -5.99 -2.51 -6.30
N LEU A 5 -6.36 -2.95 -7.51
CA LEU A 5 -5.78 -4.15 -8.11
C LEU A 5 -4.28 -3.97 -8.38
N ALA A 6 -3.89 -2.82 -8.91
CA ALA A 6 -2.48 -2.49 -9.14
C ALA A 6 -1.66 -2.48 -7.83
N TRP A 7 -2.26 -2.05 -6.71
CA TRP A 7 -1.63 -2.13 -5.38
C TRP A 7 -1.39 -3.56 -4.93
N ALA A 8 -2.39 -4.44 -5.06
CA ALA A 8 -2.24 -5.85 -4.70
C ALA A 8 -1.15 -6.53 -5.55
N ILE A 9 -1.14 -6.30 -6.87
CA ILE A 9 -0.11 -6.81 -7.78
C ILE A 9 1.26 -6.28 -7.40
N ARG A 10 1.40 -4.99 -7.13
CA ARG A 10 2.68 -4.36 -6.74
C ARG A 10 3.28 -4.99 -5.49
N TYR A 11 2.49 -5.16 -4.44
CA TYR A 11 2.98 -5.80 -3.21
C TYR A 11 3.34 -7.27 -3.41
N THR A 12 2.61 -7.98 -4.27
CA THR A 12 2.97 -9.35 -4.67
C THR A 12 4.31 -9.38 -5.41
N LEU A 13 4.55 -8.45 -6.34
CA LEU A 13 5.83 -8.30 -7.03
C LEU A 13 6.99 -8.04 -6.06
N PHE A 14 6.79 -7.21 -5.04
CA PHE A 14 7.79 -6.98 -3.99
C PHE A 14 8.02 -8.20 -3.09
N ALA A 15 6.98 -9.01 -2.85
CA ALA A 15 7.10 -10.22 -2.04
C ALA A 15 7.95 -11.31 -2.72
N TYR A 16 7.92 -11.40 -4.04
CA TYR A 16 8.63 -12.40 -4.82
C TYR A 16 9.89 -11.87 -5.51
N GLY A 17 10.01 -10.55 -5.68
CA GLY A 17 11.20 -9.90 -6.23
C GLY A 17 12.40 -10.01 -5.28
N ASN A 18 13.59 -10.12 -5.86
CA ASN A 18 14.85 -10.07 -5.12
C ASN A 18 15.87 -9.22 -5.90
N ALA A 19 16.95 -8.83 -5.24
CA ALA A 19 18.03 -8.04 -5.87
C ALA A 19 18.95 -8.87 -6.79
N GLY A 20 18.60 -10.12 -7.09
CA GLY A 20 19.30 -10.99 -8.02
C GLY A 20 18.50 -11.20 -9.32
N ASP A 21 18.16 -12.45 -9.61
CA ASP A 21 17.52 -12.86 -10.87
C ASP A 21 16.13 -12.27 -11.10
N LEU A 22 15.44 -11.87 -10.03
CA LEU A 22 14.08 -11.32 -10.08
C LEU A 22 14.02 -9.79 -9.83
N THR A 23 15.13 -9.08 -10.05
CA THR A 23 15.20 -7.60 -9.94
C THR A 23 14.17 -6.90 -10.84
N PHE A 24 13.85 -7.48 -11.99
CA PHE A 24 12.83 -6.93 -12.88
C PHE A 24 11.45 -6.83 -12.22
N MET A 25 11.10 -7.74 -11.31
CA MET A 25 9.83 -7.67 -10.55
C MET A 25 9.78 -6.46 -9.64
N LEU A 26 10.91 -6.10 -9.00
CA LEU A 26 11.02 -4.89 -8.18
C LEU A 26 10.87 -3.64 -9.04
N ILE A 27 11.50 -3.60 -10.21
CA ILE A 27 11.41 -2.46 -11.15
C ILE A 27 9.97 -2.28 -11.63
N ILE A 28 9.29 -3.35 -12.06
CA ILE A 28 7.88 -3.30 -12.46
C ILE A 28 7.00 -2.83 -11.30
N GLY A 29 7.24 -3.33 -10.09
CA GLY A 29 6.53 -2.90 -8.88
C GLY A 29 6.70 -1.40 -8.59
N ILE A 30 7.88 -0.83 -8.85
CA ILE A 30 8.13 0.62 -8.72
C ILE A 30 7.39 1.40 -9.81
N ILE A 31 7.40 0.94 -11.06
CA ILE A 31 6.67 1.59 -12.17
C ILE A 31 5.16 1.60 -11.89
N LEU A 32 4.62 0.48 -11.39
CA LEU A 32 3.21 0.38 -10.99
C LEU A 32 2.81 1.37 -9.89
N HIS A 33 3.77 1.93 -9.15
CA HIS A 33 3.48 2.90 -8.08
C HIS A 33 2.78 4.15 -8.62
N GLY A 34 3.23 4.70 -9.73
CA GLY A 34 2.57 5.84 -10.37
C GLY A 34 1.12 5.52 -10.75
N ILE A 35 0.90 4.37 -11.36
CA ILE A 35 -0.45 3.90 -11.74
C ILE A 35 -1.35 3.75 -10.51
N CYS A 36 -0.85 3.13 -9.43
CA CYS A 36 -1.60 2.99 -8.17
C CYS A 36 -2.01 4.35 -7.61
N TYR A 37 -1.07 5.29 -7.60
CA TYR A 37 -1.29 6.62 -7.06
C TYR A 37 -2.34 7.39 -7.87
N ASP A 38 -2.18 7.45 -9.19
CA ASP A 38 -3.07 8.22 -10.06
C ASP A 38 -4.48 7.64 -10.09
N PHE A 39 -4.61 6.34 -10.23
CA PHE A 39 -5.93 5.69 -10.30
C PHE A 39 -6.65 5.58 -8.96
N PHE A 40 -5.97 5.75 -7.84
CA PHE A 40 -6.61 5.73 -6.53
C PHE A 40 -6.79 7.15 -5.97
N PHE A 41 -5.70 7.86 -5.73
CA PHE A 41 -5.76 9.16 -5.07
C PHE A 41 -6.30 10.27 -5.97
N VAL A 42 -5.79 10.40 -7.19
CA VAL A 42 -6.22 11.46 -8.11
C VAL A 42 -7.70 11.25 -8.51
N SER A 43 -8.08 10.01 -8.85
CA SER A 43 -9.49 9.69 -9.14
C SER A 43 -10.40 9.93 -7.93
N GLY A 44 -9.93 9.61 -6.72
CA GLY A 44 -10.65 9.88 -5.48
C GLY A 44 -10.86 11.37 -5.24
N GLN A 45 -9.86 12.18 -5.47
CA GLN A 45 -9.94 13.64 -5.38
C GLN A 45 -10.91 14.24 -6.40
N ILE A 46 -10.84 13.80 -7.66
CA ILE A 46 -11.75 14.24 -8.73
C ILE A 46 -13.21 13.86 -8.38
N TYR A 47 -13.43 12.63 -7.91
CA TYR A 47 -14.76 12.18 -7.49
C TYR A 47 -15.30 13.02 -6.33
N THR A 48 -14.46 13.28 -5.33
CA THR A 48 -14.82 14.12 -4.16
C THR A 48 -15.20 15.53 -4.58
N ASP A 49 -14.43 16.13 -5.49
CA ASP A 49 -14.70 17.44 -6.06
C ASP A 49 -16.06 17.50 -6.77
N ALA A 50 -16.33 16.49 -7.59
CA ALA A 50 -17.59 16.41 -8.34
C ALA A 50 -18.82 16.23 -7.43
N LYS A 51 -18.66 15.50 -6.31
CA LYS A 51 -19.76 15.23 -5.36
C LYS A 51 -19.99 16.36 -4.35
N ALA A 52 -18.94 17.05 -3.92
CA ALA A 52 -19.04 18.09 -2.90
C ALA A 52 -19.75 19.36 -3.37
N GLY A 53 -19.77 19.61 -4.67
CA GLY A 53 -20.31 20.83 -5.27
C GLY A 53 -19.46 22.08 -4.96
N PRO A 54 -19.73 23.24 -5.63
CA PRO A 54 -18.85 24.40 -5.57
C PRO A 54 -18.63 24.97 -4.18
N LYS A 55 -19.64 24.90 -3.30
CA LYS A 55 -19.61 25.49 -1.96
C LYS A 55 -18.69 24.74 -1.00
N TYR A 56 -18.56 23.43 -1.13
CA TYR A 56 -17.87 22.58 -0.15
C TYR A 56 -16.60 21.90 -0.69
N LYS A 57 -16.16 22.24 -1.88
CA LYS A 57 -14.98 21.63 -2.54
C LYS A 57 -13.75 21.59 -1.65
N SER A 58 -13.33 22.73 -1.13
CA SER A 58 -12.12 22.85 -0.30
C SER A 58 -12.22 22.05 1.00
N ALA A 59 -13.40 22.07 1.65
CA ALA A 59 -13.62 21.31 2.88
C ALA A 59 -13.59 19.79 2.61
N ALA A 60 -14.20 19.33 1.52
CA ALA A 60 -14.20 17.94 1.11
C ALA A 60 -12.78 17.43 0.75
N GLN A 61 -11.99 18.24 0.04
CA GLN A 61 -10.59 17.93 -0.25
C GLN A 61 -9.74 17.90 1.03
N GLY A 62 -9.96 18.81 1.97
CA GLY A 62 -9.30 18.77 3.28
C GLY A 62 -9.66 17.50 4.06
N LEU A 63 -10.92 17.09 4.05
CA LEU A 63 -11.38 15.87 4.73
C LEU A 63 -10.77 14.59 4.14
N ILE A 64 -10.76 14.45 2.81
CA ILE A 64 -10.16 13.28 2.18
C ILE A 64 -8.64 13.23 2.40
N THR A 65 -7.99 14.38 2.39
CA THR A 65 -6.56 14.49 2.71
C THR A 65 -6.28 14.08 4.15
N LEU A 66 -7.06 14.56 5.11
CA LEU A 66 -6.95 14.18 6.51
C LEU A 66 -7.19 12.67 6.71
N ALA A 67 -8.22 12.13 6.07
CA ALA A 67 -8.52 10.69 6.15
C ALA A 67 -7.41 9.82 5.57
N THR A 68 -6.84 10.19 4.42
CA THR A 68 -5.83 9.38 3.71
C THR A 68 -4.42 9.61 4.25
N TYR A 69 -3.94 10.85 4.25
CA TYR A 69 -2.56 11.18 4.64
C TYR A 69 -2.40 11.43 6.15
N GLY A 70 -3.49 11.73 6.88
CA GLY A 70 -3.45 11.79 8.32
C GLY A 70 -3.71 10.42 8.95
N ILE A 71 -4.98 10.09 9.11
CA ILE A 71 -5.41 8.88 9.84
C ILE A 71 -4.96 7.60 9.13
N GLY A 72 -5.10 7.54 7.80
CA GLY A 72 -4.72 6.37 7.01
C GLY A 72 -3.23 6.05 7.09
N MET A 73 -2.37 7.06 6.97
CA MET A 73 -0.92 6.87 7.13
C MET A 73 -0.53 6.50 8.55
N LEU A 74 -1.13 7.12 9.57
CA LEU A 74 -0.83 6.78 10.96
C LEU A 74 -1.11 5.29 11.22
N ILE A 75 -2.32 4.83 10.91
CA ILE A 75 -2.69 3.41 11.06
C ILE A 75 -1.78 2.51 10.20
N GLY A 76 -1.52 2.92 8.97
CA GLY A 76 -0.67 2.16 8.04
C GLY A 76 0.75 1.96 8.54
N PHE A 77 1.38 2.97 9.10
CA PHE A 77 2.72 2.88 9.66
C PHE A 77 2.78 2.00 10.92
N GLU A 78 1.81 2.11 11.82
CA GLU A 78 1.71 1.25 12.99
C GLU A 78 1.56 -0.22 12.60
N VAL A 79 0.63 -0.53 11.70
CA VAL A 79 0.41 -1.90 11.20
C VAL A 79 1.65 -2.43 10.47
N ALA A 80 2.29 -1.61 9.63
CA ALA A 80 3.51 -2.01 8.92
C ALA A 80 4.68 -2.28 9.88
N GLY A 81 4.81 -1.47 10.95
CA GLY A 81 5.78 -1.68 12.02
C GLY A 81 5.56 -3.01 12.73
N LEU A 82 4.33 -3.28 13.19
CA LEU A 82 3.98 -4.54 13.85
C LEU A 82 4.24 -5.77 12.96
N VAL A 83 3.87 -5.70 11.68
CA VAL A 83 4.13 -6.78 10.71
C VAL A 83 5.64 -6.99 10.53
N LYS A 84 6.40 -5.91 10.35
CA LYS A 84 7.86 -6.00 10.21
C LYS A 84 8.49 -6.64 11.44
N ASP A 85 8.11 -6.20 12.63
CA ASP A 85 8.68 -6.71 13.89
C ASP A 85 8.33 -8.18 14.12
N ALA A 86 7.10 -8.59 13.80
CA ALA A 86 6.66 -9.99 13.89
C ALA A 86 7.44 -10.94 12.95
N TYR A 87 7.92 -10.44 11.81
CA TYR A 87 8.66 -11.23 10.80
C TYR A 87 10.15 -10.87 10.71
N THR A 88 10.69 -10.19 11.72
CA THR A 88 12.13 -9.92 11.86
C THR A 88 12.68 -10.69 13.04
N THR A 89 13.67 -11.56 12.80
CA THR A 89 14.40 -12.29 13.85
C THR A 89 15.80 -11.72 14.01
N THR A 90 16.24 -11.52 15.24
CA THR A 90 17.61 -11.10 15.52
C THR A 90 18.47 -12.35 15.76
N SER A 91 19.45 -12.58 14.91
CA SER A 91 20.45 -13.62 15.10
C SER A 91 21.81 -13.01 15.46
N VAL A 92 22.49 -13.61 16.42
CA VAL A 92 23.85 -13.18 16.80
C VAL A 92 24.85 -14.10 16.12
N VAL A 93 25.61 -13.56 15.17
CA VAL A 93 26.68 -14.26 14.47
C VAL A 93 27.99 -13.54 14.74
N ASN A 94 28.99 -14.24 15.28
CA ASN A 94 30.31 -13.67 15.62
C ASN A 94 30.25 -12.42 16.51
N ASN A 95 29.41 -12.43 17.55
CA ASN A 95 29.17 -11.28 18.46
C ASN A 95 28.58 -10.03 17.79
N VAL A 96 28.05 -10.15 16.57
CA VAL A 96 27.33 -9.08 15.87
C VAL A 96 25.85 -9.44 15.79
N SER A 97 24.99 -8.59 16.34
CA SER A 97 23.54 -8.76 16.24
C SER A 97 23.07 -8.36 14.83
N THR A 98 22.61 -9.34 14.06
CA THR A 98 22.10 -9.11 12.71
C THR A 98 20.59 -9.36 12.68
N ALA A 99 19.82 -8.36 12.28
CA ALA A 99 18.38 -8.50 12.08
C ALA A 99 18.10 -9.10 10.69
N VAL A 100 17.46 -10.26 10.65
CA VAL A 100 17.04 -10.92 9.41
C VAL A 100 15.54 -10.84 9.30
N SER A 101 15.06 -10.15 8.26
CA SER A 101 13.62 -9.95 8.01
C SER A 101 13.13 -10.86 6.90
N ASN A 102 11.99 -11.51 7.12
CA ASN A 102 11.30 -12.28 6.09
C ASN A 102 10.51 -11.33 5.18
N TRP A 103 11.19 -10.70 4.25
CA TRP A 103 10.61 -9.72 3.32
C TRP A 103 9.42 -10.25 2.53
N LYS A 104 9.41 -11.54 2.20
CA LYS A 104 8.30 -12.17 1.49
C LYS A 104 6.99 -12.06 2.28
N MET A 105 7.01 -12.42 3.56
CA MET A 105 5.81 -12.35 4.41
C MET A 105 5.43 -10.90 4.71
N ILE A 106 6.41 -10.03 4.93
CA ILE A 106 6.19 -8.59 5.18
C ILE A 106 5.43 -7.92 4.02
N TRP A 107 5.68 -8.32 2.78
CA TRP A 107 4.97 -7.78 1.61
C TRP A 107 3.68 -8.53 1.26
N LEU A 108 3.57 -9.83 1.55
CA LEU A 108 2.35 -10.60 1.28
C LEU A 108 1.17 -10.17 2.16
N ILE A 109 1.41 -9.78 3.40
CA ILE A 109 0.33 -9.34 4.31
C ILE A 109 -0.37 -8.09 3.78
N PRO A 110 0.31 -6.97 3.48
CA PRO A 110 -0.36 -5.81 2.88
C PRO A 110 -0.94 -6.10 1.49
N SER A 111 -0.36 -7.03 0.70
CA SER A 111 -0.96 -7.49 -0.55
C SER A 111 -2.32 -8.15 -0.32
N GLY A 112 -2.41 -9.03 0.66
CA GLY A 112 -3.67 -9.68 1.04
C GLY A 112 -4.72 -8.68 1.53
N ILE A 113 -4.34 -7.72 2.36
CA ILE A 113 -5.23 -6.64 2.83
C ILE A 113 -5.74 -5.82 1.63
N ALA A 114 -4.87 -5.40 0.73
CA ALA A 114 -5.24 -4.65 -0.46
C ALA A 114 -6.20 -5.43 -1.36
N PHE A 115 -6.01 -6.74 -1.48
CA PHE A 115 -6.88 -7.62 -2.25
C PHE A 115 -8.27 -7.78 -1.60
N VAL A 116 -8.34 -7.93 -0.28
CA VAL A 116 -9.61 -7.98 0.46
C VAL A 116 -10.38 -6.66 0.31
N VAL A 117 -9.70 -5.53 0.46
CA VAL A 117 -10.31 -4.20 0.25
C VAL A 117 -10.83 -4.06 -1.18
N PHE A 118 -10.07 -4.53 -2.18
CA PHE A 118 -10.51 -4.56 -3.57
C PHE A 118 -11.81 -5.37 -3.75
N LEU A 119 -11.90 -6.57 -3.15
CA LEU A 119 -13.10 -7.40 -3.24
C LEU A 119 -14.30 -6.75 -2.55
N LEU A 120 -14.12 -6.21 -1.34
CA LEU A 120 -15.18 -5.50 -0.63
C LEU A 120 -15.71 -4.31 -1.43
N PHE A 121 -14.80 -3.56 -2.05
CA PHE A 121 -15.17 -2.44 -2.90
C PHE A 121 -15.89 -2.91 -4.18
N ALA A 122 -15.42 -4.00 -4.79
CA ALA A 122 -16.04 -4.58 -5.97
C ALA A 122 -17.50 -5.03 -5.71
N ILE A 123 -17.76 -5.60 -4.54
CA ILE A 123 -19.10 -6.04 -4.12
C ILE A 123 -19.99 -4.84 -3.77
N SER A 124 -19.44 -3.82 -3.12
CA SER A 124 -20.22 -2.67 -2.63
C SER A 124 -20.61 -1.68 -3.73
N PHE A 125 -19.88 -1.65 -4.84
CA PHE A 125 -20.06 -0.70 -5.93
C PHE A 125 -20.44 -1.39 -7.26
N HIS A 126 -21.09 -2.52 -7.18
CA HIS A 126 -21.62 -3.23 -8.35
C HIS A 126 -23.05 -2.79 -8.67
#